data_71e1164ae9aefbd2fd5aa6dafb2e907d
#
_entry.id   71e1164ae9aefbd2fd5aa6dafb2e907d
#
_cell.length_a   1.000
_cell.length_b   1.000
_cell.length_c   1.000
_cell.angle_alpha   90.00
_cell.angle_beta   90.00
_cell.angle_gamma   90.00
#
_symmetry.space_group_name_H-M   'P 1'
#
loop_
_entity.id
_entity.type
_entity.pdbx_description
1 polymer ?
#
loop_
_entity_poly.entity_id
_entity_poly.type
_entity_poly.pdbx_seq_one_letter_code
_entity_poly.pdbx_strand_id
1 'polypeptide(L)'
;DADRKDYWRYARALWAAGVRPGNIVHNTFSYHLTPAGMLVENGCRAIGCPVVPGGVGNTEIQIQLMADLKPDFFIGTPSFLRILLTKAKEIGHDLSNLKNGLVGAEALPPSLRQELSDLGVSVLQGYGTADLGSVAYESKAVDGMIIDEGVIVEIVEPQGTKPVAEGEVGEVVVTTLNPTYPLVRFATGDLSAVLPGISPCGRTNMRICGWMG
;
A
#
# COMPACT_ATOMS: atom_id res chain seq x y z
N ASP A 1 15.83 5.36 14.72
CA ASP A 1 15.31 5.25 13.34
C ASP A 1 14.34 6.39 12.97
N ALA A 2 13.85 7.16 13.93
CA ALA A 2 13.06 8.36 13.69
C ALA A 2 13.78 9.39 12.81
N ASP A 3 15.11 9.41 12.82
CA ASP A 3 15.94 10.32 12.03
C ASP A 3 16.19 9.85 10.59
N ARG A 4 15.81 8.61 10.27
CA ARG A 4 16.04 8.03 8.95
C ARG A 4 14.85 8.31 8.05
N LYS A 5 15.06 9.06 6.98
CA LYS A 5 14.03 9.33 5.98
C LYS A 5 13.55 8.01 5.37
N ASP A 6 12.22 7.81 5.36
CA ASP A 6 11.56 6.63 4.76
C ASP A 6 12.13 5.28 5.24
N TYR A 7 12.32 5.15 6.55
CA TYR A 7 12.84 3.92 7.17
C TYR A 7 12.06 2.67 6.75
N TRP A 8 10.74 2.82 6.59
CA TRP A 8 9.81 1.74 6.26
C TRP A 8 9.54 1.59 4.75
N ARG A 9 10.24 2.34 3.91
CA ARG A 9 10.30 2.22 2.44
C ARG A 9 8.98 2.49 1.70
N TYR A 10 8.06 3.24 2.29
CA TYR A 10 6.79 3.56 1.63
C TYR A 10 6.91 4.58 0.50
N ALA A 11 7.96 5.42 0.48
CA ALA A 11 8.11 6.46 -0.54
C ALA A 11 8.13 5.93 -1.97
N ARG A 12 8.72 4.75 -2.21
CA ARG A 12 8.75 4.13 -3.55
C ARG A 12 7.37 3.67 -4.00
N ALA A 13 6.63 3.01 -3.14
CA ALA A 13 5.25 2.59 -3.41
C ALA A 13 4.36 3.79 -3.71
N LEU A 14 4.46 4.84 -2.90
CA LEU A 14 3.74 6.11 -3.08
C LEU A 14 4.09 6.79 -4.41
N TRP A 15 5.39 6.86 -4.72
CA TRP A 15 5.85 7.45 -5.98
C TRP A 15 5.36 6.65 -7.20
N ALA A 16 5.39 5.31 -7.12
CA ALA A 16 4.86 4.43 -8.17
C ALA A 16 3.35 4.60 -8.35
N ALA A 17 2.63 4.85 -7.26
CA ALA A 17 1.20 5.13 -7.28
C ALA A 17 0.85 6.54 -7.77
N GLY A 18 1.84 7.42 -7.95
CA GLY A 18 1.64 8.74 -8.55
C GLY A 18 1.78 9.91 -7.59
N VAL A 19 2.13 9.69 -6.33
CA VAL A 19 2.40 10.78 -5.38
C VAL A 19 3.61 11.59 -5.82
N ARG A 20 3.51 12.92 -5.73
CA ARG A 20 4.59 13.87 -6.08
C ARG A 20 4.75 14.91 -4.98
N PRO A 21 5.93 15.56 -4.87
CA PRO A 21 6.15 16.63 -3.90
C PRO A 21 5.05 17.69 -3.94
N GLY A 22 4.54 18.06 -2.77
CA GLY A 22 3.47 19.03 -2.63
C GLY A 22 2.04 18.47 -2.70
N ASN A 23 1.85 17.20 -3.12
CA ASN A 23 0.52 16.59 -3.04
C ASN A 23 0.03 16.50 -1.59
N ILE A 24 -1.23 16.85 -1.37
CA ILE A 24 -1.90 16.64 -0.08
C ILE A 24 -2.37 15.18 -0.03
N VAL A 25 -1.91 14.44 0.97
CA VAL A 25 -2.22 13.03 1.15
C VAL A 25 -3.17 12.83 2.32
N HIS A 26 -4.33 12.23 2.09
CA HIS A 26 -5.27 11.85 3.14
C HIS A 26 -4.98 10.41 3.58
N ASN A 27 -4.43 10.25 4.80
CA ASN A 27 -4.02 8.96 5.35
C ASN A 27 -5.04 8.46 6.37
N THR A 28 -5.69 7.35 6.07
CA THR A 28 -6.71 6.74 6.91
C THR A 28 -6.24 5.51 7.68
N PHE A 29 -4.97 5.15 7.58
CA PHE A 29 -4.41 4.14 8.48
C PHE A 29 -4.34 4.64 9.92
N SER A 30 -4.52 3.71 10.87
CA SER A 30 -4.54 4.06 12.27
C SER A 30 -3.20 4.62 12.76
N TYR A 31 -3.29 5.66 13.58
CA TYR A 31 -2.17 6.23 14.34
C TYR A 31 -2.16 5.78 15.80
N HIS A 32 -3.15 4.95 16.18
CA HIS A 32 -3.38 4.55 17.56
C HIS A 32 -3.21 3.04 17.71
N LEU A 33 -2.31 2.62 18.60
CA LEU A 33 -1.97 1.22 18.91
C LEU A 33 -1.46 0.38 17.74
N THR A 34 -1.08 1.02 16.62
CA THR A 34 -0.47 0.39 15.46
C THR A 34 0.45 1.39 14.76
N PRO A 35 1.54 0.95 14.13
CA PRO A 35 2.45 1.85 13.46
C PRO A 35 1.97 2.30 12.08
N ALA A 36 0.91 1.70 11.51
CA ALA A 36 0.56 1.80 10.10
C ALA A 36 0.46 3.25 9.58
N GLY A 37 -0.25 4.13 10.31
CA GLY A 37 -0.37 5.55 9.93
C GLY A 37 0.98 6.26 9.86
N MET A 38 1.83 6.02 10.87
CA MET A 38 3.17 6.63 10.94
C MET A 38 4.12 6.09 9.88
N LEU A 39 4.05 4.79 9.56
CA LEU A 39 4.88 4.18 8.52
C LEU A 39 4.67 4.86 7.18
N VAL A 40 3.41 5.02 6.80
CA VAL A 40 3.02 5.64 5.54
C VAL A 40 3.31 7.14 5.53
N GLU A 41 3.01 7.85 6.64
CA GLU A 41 3.31 9.27 6.77
C GLU A 41 4.80 9.56 6.60
N ASN A 42 5.67 8.69 7.12
CA ASN A 42 7.12 8.82 6.95
C ASN A 42 7.52 8.79 5.47
N GLY A 43 6.93 7.90 4.68
CA GLY A 43 7.12 7.85 3.23
C GLY A 43 6.62 9.11 2.53
N CYS A 44 5.44 9.62 2.90
CA CYS A 44 4.91 10.89 2.37
C CYS A 44 5.83 12.08 2.66
N ARG A 45 6.29 12.19 3.90
CA ARG A 45 7.23 13.25 4.32
C ARG A 45 8.57 13.17 3.57
N ALA A 46 9.06 11.95 3.30
CA ALA A 46 10.29 11.75 2.53
C ALA A 46 10.16 12.27 1.08
N ILE A 47 8.96 12.21 0.50
CA ILE A 47 8.64 12.78 -0.82
C ILE A 47 8.45 14.29 -0.74
N GLY A 48 8.09 14.85 0.41
CA GLY A 48 7.76 16.27 0.57
C GLY A 48 6.26 16.55 0.45
N CYS A 49 5.42 15.64 0.93
CA CYS A 49 3.97 15.74 0.91
C CYS A 49 3.42 16.10 2.30
N PRO A 50 2.54 17.11 2.42
CA PRO A 50 1.73 17.28 3.60
C PRO A 50 0.73 16.13 3.74
N VAL A 51 0.50 15.69 4.99
CA VAL A 51 -0.38 14.57 5.30
C VAL A 51 -1.51 15.02 6.20
N VAL A 52 -2.73 14.66 5.85
CA VAL A 52 -3.92 14.75 6.71
C VAL A 52 -4.04 13.43 7.46
N PRO A 53 -3.76 13.37 8.76
CA PRO A 53 -3.77 12.15 9.55
C PRO A 53 -5.19 11.79 9.99
N GLY A 54 -6.03 11.38 9.03
CA GLY A 54 -7.44 11.07 9.26
C GLY A 54 -7.65 9.88 10.19
N GLY A 55 -6.80 8.85 10.07
CA GLY A 55 -6.94 7.64 10.88
C GLY A 55 -8.20 6.85 10.54
N VAL A 56 -8.62 5.99 11.46
CA VAL A 56 -9.80 5.14 11.28
C VAL A 56 -11.08 5.79 11.80
N GLY A 57 -12.23 5.46 11.22
CA GLY A 57 -13.54 5.93 11.66
C GLY A 57 -13.80 7.40 11.35
N ASN A 58 -14.70 8.03 12.13
CA ASN A 58 -15.09 9.46 11.98
C ASN A 58 -15.45 9.85 10.54
N THR A 59 -16.18 8.98 9.83
CA THR A 59 -16.44 9.06 8.39
C THR A 59 -16.92 10.44 7.93
N GLU A 60 -17.92 11.03 8.58
CA GLU A 60 -18.48 12.33 8.17
C GLU A 60 -17.49 13.48 8.38
N ILE A 61 -16.73 13.46 9.48
CA ILE A 61 -15.68 14.48 9.74
C ILE A 61 -14.57 14.35 8.71
N GLN A 62 -14.16 13.13 8.35
CA GLN A 62 -13.17 12.91 7.31
C GLN A 62 -13.66 13.40 5.94
N ILE A 63 -14.90 13.15 5.59
CA ILE A 63 -15.51 13.67 4.34
C ILE A 63 -15.48 15.20 4.32
N GLN A 64 -15.88 15.85 5.42
CA GLN A 64 -15.82 17.31 5.53
C GLN A 64 -14.37 17.83 5.33
N LEU A 65 -13.39 17.23 6.01
CA LEU A 65 -11.97 17.58 5.85
C LEU A 65 -11.48 17.38 4.41
N MET A 66 -11.90 16.29 3.75
CA MET A 66 -11.53 16.02 2.36
C MET A 66 -12.18 17.02 1.40
N ALA A 67 -13.41 17.46 1.65
CA ALA A 67 -14.07 18.49 0.86
C ALA A 67 -13.41 19.86 1.00
N ASP A 68 -12.95 20.20 2.22
CA ASP A 68 -12.33 21.48 2.52
C ASP A 68 -10.87 21.53 2.04
N LEU A 69 -10.08 20.49 2.34
CA LEU A 69 -8.64 20.42 2.05
C LEU A 69 -8.31 19.92 0.64
N LYS A 70 -9.26 19.28 -0.02
CA LYS A 70 -9.14 18.75 -1.39
C LYS A 70 -7.87 17.92 -1.60
N PRO A 71 -7.67 16.81 -0.85
CA PRO A 71 -6.47 16.00 -0.99
C PRO A 71 -6.34 15.45 -2.41
N ASP A 72 -5.10 15.38 -2.90
CA ASP A 72 -4.76 14.82 -4.22
C ASP A 72 -4.73 13.29 -4.22
N PHE A 73 -4.47 12.71 -3.04
CA PHE A 73 -4.16 11.30 -2.90
C PHE A 73 -4.74 10.69 -1.63
N PHE A 74 -5.26 9.47 -1.75
CA PHE A 74 -5.78 8.68 -0.62
C PHE A 74 -4.83 7.54 -0.26
N ILE A 75 -4.69 7.27 1.04
CA ILE A 75 -4.02 6.08 1.55
C ILE A 75 -4.86 5.46 2.66
N GLY A 76 -5.09 4.14 2.56
CA GLY A 76 -5.88 3.41 3.53
C GLY A 76 -6.33 2.05 3.02
N THR A 77 -7.42 1.52 3.59
CA THR A 77 -8.00 0.28 3.09
C THR A 77 -8.97 0.55 1.93
N PRO A 78 -9.11 -0.37 0.97
CA PRO A 78 -10.01 -0.17 -0.16
C PRO A 78 -11.48 -0.10 0.28
N SER A 79 -11.86 -0.87 1.31
CA SER A 79 -13.21 -0.85 1.85
C SER A 79 -13.57 0.51 2.47
N PHE A 80 -12.65 1.13 3.20
CA PHE A 80 -12.90 2.43 3.81
C PHE A 80 -12.94 3.56 2.78
N LEU A 81 -12.12 3.51 1.74
CA LEU A 81 -12.23 4.44 0.61
C LEU A 81 -13.61 4.38 -0.03
N ARG A 82 -14.13 3.18 -0.29
CA ARG A 82 -15.49 3.00 -0.80
C ARG A 82 -16.54 3.64 0.10
N ILE A 83 -16.44 3.41 1.42
CA ILE A 83 -17.36 4.00 2.41
C ILE A 83 -17.32 5.53 2.33
N LEU A 84 -16.14 6.15 2.30
CA LEU A 84 -15.98 7.59 2.22
C LEU A 84 -16.61 8.16 0.94
N LEU A 85 -16.31 7.57 -0.22
CA LEU A 85 -16.81 8.04 -1.52
C LEU A 85 -18.34 7.90 -1.64
N THR A 86 -18.89 6.76 -1.19
CA THR A 86 -20.33 6.51 -1.21
C THR A 86 -21.05 7.46 -0.27
N LYS A 87 -20.56 7.57 0.97
CA LYS A 87 -21.18 8.45 1.96
C LYS A 87 -21.09 9.92 1.57
N ALA A 88 -20.00 10.37 0.98
CA ALA A 88 -19.86 11.74 0.46
C ALA A 88 -20.96 12.08 -0.55
N LYS A 89 -21.24 11.17 -1.50
CA LYS A 89 -22.35 11.34 -2.45
C LYS A 89 -23.70 11.44 -1.77
N GLU A 90 -23.96 10.60 -0.76
CA GLU A 90 -25.22 10.60 0.00
C GLU A 90 -25.48 11.93 0.72
N ILE A 91 -24.43 12.51 1.33
CA ILE A 91 -24.54 13.75 2.10
C ILE A 91 -24.21 15.02 1.31
N GLY A 92 -23.97 14.88 -0.01
CA GLY A 92 -23.82 16.01 -0.93
C GLY A 92 -22.45 16.70 -0.91
N HIS A 93 -21.38 16.01 -0.46
CA HIS A 93 -20.01 16.52 -0.52
C HIS A 93 -19.31 16.13 -1.82
N ASP A 94 -18.60 17.07 -2.43
CA ASP A 94 -17.80 16.84 -3.63
C ASP A 94 -16.36 16.43 -3.26
N LEU A 95 -16.01 15.19 -3.59
CA LEU A 95 -14.65 14.67 -3.48
C LEU A 95 -14.01 14.42 -4.84
N SER A 96 -14.50 15.05 -5.91
CA SER A 96 -14.05 14.84 -7.28
C SER A 96 -12.58 15.23 -7.51
N ASN A 97 -11.97 15.96 -6.58
CA ASN A 97 -10.55 16.28 -6.59
C ASN A 97 -9.66 15.04 -6.36
N LEU A 98 -10.14 14.08 -5.57
CA LEU A 98 -9.44 12.84 -5.30
C LEU A 98 -9.48 11.93 -6.53
N LYS A 99 -8.31 11.65 -7.14
CA LYS A 99 -8.19 10.84 -8.35
C LYS A 99 -7.45 9.54 -8.16
N ASN A 100 -6.56 9.49 -7.19
CA ASN A 100 -5.63 8.37 -7.04
C ASN A 100 -5.53 7.93 -5.57
N GLY A 101 -5.22 6.65 -5.37
CA GLY A 101 -4.94 6.10 -4.05
C GLY A 101 -3.95 4.94 -4.08
N LEU A 102 -3.31 4.71 -2.94
CA LEU A 102 -2.59 3.48 -2.63
C LEU A 102 -3.37 2.78 -1.51
N VAL A 103 -3.84 1.58 -1.77
CA VAL A 103 -4.63 0.81 -0.82
C VAL A 103 -3.90 -0.45 -0.37
N GLY A 104 -4.15 -0.90 0.85
CA GLY A 104 -3.52 -2.09 1.41
C GLY A 104 -4.19 -2.56 2.68
N ALA A 105 -3.57 -3.54 3.36
CA ALA A 105 -4.06 -4.19 4.57
C ALA A 105 -5.38 -4.97 4.39
N GLU A 106 -5.94 -4.98 3.19
CA GLU A 106 -7.10 -5.77 2.79
C GLU A 106 -6.92 -6.24 1.34
N ALA A 107 -7.60 -7.32 0.97
CA ALA A 107 -7.68 -7.74 -0.42
C ALA A 107 -8.37 -6.65 -1.28
N LEU A 108 -7.89 -6.49 -2.50
CA LEU A 108 -8.50 -5.64 -3.52
C LEU A 108 -9.00 -6.51 -4.70
N PRO A 109 -10.17 -7.15 -4.58
CA PRO A 109 -10.70 -7.93 -5.68
C PRO A 109 -11.02 -7.04 -6.88
N PRO A 110 -10.99 -7.59 -8.12
CA PRO A 110 -11.25 -6.84 -9.34
C PRO A 110 -12.57 -6.06 -9.32
N SER A 111 -13.61 -6.62 -8.70
CA SER A 111 -14.91 -5.95 -8.55
C SER A 111 -14.84 -4.68 -7.72
N LEU A 112 -14.11 -4.71 -6.59
CA LEU A 112 -13.95 -3.53 -5.74
C LEU A 112 -13.05 -2.49 -6.41
N ARG A 113 -12.00 -2.91 -7.12
CA ARG A 113 -11.16 -2.00 -7.92
C ARG A 113 -11.99 -1.27 -8.97
N GLN A 114 -12.89 -1.99 -9.67
CA GLN A 114 -13.77 -1.41 -10.67
C GLN A 114 -14.76 -0.44 -10.03
N GLU A 115 -15.40 -0.82 -8.91
CA GLU A 115 -16.31 0.05 -8.17
C GLU A 115 -15.64 1.39 -7.76
N LEU A 116 -14.41 1.34 -7.24
CA LEU A 116 -13.63 2.54 -6.90
C LEU A 116 -13.33 3.40 -8.13
N SER A 117 -13.00 2.76 -9.25
CA SER A 117 -12.81 3.44 -10.53
C SER A 117 -14.08 4.15 -11.02
N ASP A 118 -15.23 3.48 -10.91
CA ASP A 118 -16.56 4.04 -11.26
C ASP A 118 -16.95 5.20 -10.34
N LEU A 119 -16.45 5.17 -9.09
CA LEU A 119 -16.57 6.28 -8.12
C LEU A 119 -15.57 7.42 -8.40
N GLY A 120 -14.70 7.29 -9.40
CA GLY A 120 -13.79 8.33 -9.87
C GLY A 120 -12.37 8.26 -9.30
N VAL A 121 -12.01 7.20 -8.55
CA VAL A 121 -10.69 7.06 -7.93
C VAL A 121 -9.98 5.82 -8.46
N SER A 122 -8.81 6.01 -9.08
CA SER A 122 -7.93 4.92 -9.50
C SER A 122 -7.02 4.51 -8.35
N VAL A 123 -6.96 3.22 -8.04
CA VAL A 123 -6.15 2.73 -6.92
C VAL A 123 -5.12 1.72 -7.37
N LEU A 124 -3.94 1.78 -6.74
CA LEU A 124 -2.93 0.73 -6.76
C LEU A 124 -2.84 0.09 -5.38
N GLN A 125 -2.40 -1.17 -5.34
CA GLN A 125 -2.29 -1.92 -4.10
C GLN A 125 -0.85 -1.96 -3.61
N GLY A 126 -0.66 -1.86 -2.29
CA GLY A 126 0.59 -2.12 -1.61
C GLY A 126 0.45 -3.29 -0.65
N TYR A 127 1.53 -4.05 -0.49
CA TYR A 127 1.67 -5.12 0.47
C TYR A 127 2.79 -4.81 1.47
N GLY A 128 2.50 -4.99 2.74
CA GLY A 128 3.46 -4.79 3.82
C GLY A 128 2.86 -5.19 5.16
N THR A 129 3.71 -5.30 6.17
CA THR A 129 3.31 -5.60 7.54
C THR A 129 3.83 -4.55 8.51
N ALA A 130 3.34 -4.59 9.76
CA ALA A 130 3.81 -3.70 10.81
C ALA A 130 5.30 -3.91 11.14
N ASP A 131 5.79 -5.15 11.02
CA ASP A 131 7.18 -5.53 11.32
C ASP A 131 8.13 -5.24 10.17
N LEU A 132 7.68 -5.45 8.93
CA LEU A 132 8.51 -5.35 7.73
C LEU A 132 8.47 -3.98 7.06
N GLY A 133 7.41 -3.20 7.26
CA GLY A 133 7.11 -2.04 6.45
C GLY A 133 6.63 -2.42 5.05
N SER A 134 6.94 -1.62 4.03
CA SER A 134 6.61 -1.93 2.63
C SER A 134 7.43 -3.11 2.13
N VAL A 135 6.77 -4.11 1.57
CA VAL A 135 7.38 -5.32 0.99
C VAL A 135 7.24 -5.32 -0.53
N ALA A 136 6.04 -5.02 -1.02
CA ALA A 136 5.76 -5.01 -2.45
C ALA A 136 4.64 -4.01 -2.80
N TYR A 137 4.59 -3.57 -4.04
CA TYR A 137 3.59 -2.62 -4.50
C TYR A 137 3.30 -2.75 -5.99
N GLU A 138 2.08 -2.46 -6.39
CA GLU A 138 1.71 -2.37 -7.79
C GLU A 138 2.32 -1.14 -8.47
N SER A 139 2.54 -1.26 -9.76
CA SER A 139 2.78 -0.14 -10.66
C SER A 139 1.55 0.11 -11.54
N LYS A 140 1.59 1.16 -12.36
CA LYS A 140 0.53 1.45 -13.35
C LYS A 140 0.28 0.31 -14.36
N ALA A 141 1.18 -0.66 -14.47
CA ALA A 141 0.98 -1.85 -15.30
C ALA A 141 -0.08 -2.79 -14.74
N VAL A 142 -0.35 -2.72 -13.42
CA VAL A 142 -1.29 -3.59 -12.69
C VAL A 142 -1.05 -5.08 -13.01
N ASP A 143 0.23 -5.46 -13.06
CA ASP A 143 0.70 -6.80 -13.40
C ASP A 143 1.59 -7.32 -12.27
N GLY A 144 0.94 -7.77 -11.19
CA GLY A 144 1.56 -8.17 -9.93
C GLY A 144 2.16 -7.00 -9.15
N MET A 145 2.79 -7.34 -8.03
CA MET A 145 3.44 -6.40 -7.12
C MET A 145 4.95 -6.50 -7.24
N ILE A 146 5.61 -5.38 -7.41
CA ILE A 146 7.05 -5.23 -7.49
C ILE A 146 7.63 -5.29 -6.09
N ILE A 147 8.61 -6.16 -5.85
CA ILE A 147 9.32 -6.26 -4.57
C ILE A 147 10.18 -5.01 -4.35
N ASP A 148 10.11 -4.47 -3.13
CA ASP A 148 10.97 -3.37 -2.70
C ASP A 148 12.45 -3.81 -2.62
N GLU A 149 13.37 -2.95 -3.01
CA GLU A 149 14.81 -3.25 -3.02
C GLU A 149 15.44 -3.39 -1.63
N GLY A 150 14.74 -2.96 -0.58
CA GLY A 150 15.19 -3.06 0.81
C GLY A 150 14.87 -4.38 1.50
N VAL A 151 14.29 -5.33 0.78
CA VAL A 151 13.94 -6.66 1.31
C VAL A 151 14.30 -7.76 0.32
N ILE A 152 14.50 -8.97 0.85
CA ILE A 152 14.59 -10.21 0.08
C ILE A 152 13.31 -10.99 0.34
N VAL A 153 12.59 -11.36 -0.70
CA VAL A 153 11.37 -12.17 -0.61
C VAL A 153 11.63 -13.54 -1.18
N GLU A 154 11.19 -14.56 -0.45
CA GLU A 154 11.17 -15.95 -0.86
C GLU A 154 9.72 -16.44 -0.81
N ILE A 155 9.33 -17.28 -1.74
CA ILE A 155 8.06 -18.02 -1.67
C ILE A 155 8.41 -19.47 -1.34
N VAL A 156 7.96 -19.96 -0.19
CA VAL A 156 8.36 -21.27 0.32
C VAL A 156 7.15 -22.19 0.50
N GLU A 157 7.40 -23.48 0.63
CA GLU A 157 6.36 -24.47 1.01
C GLU A 157 5.66 -24.01 2.29
N PRO A 158 4.32 -23.96 2.36
CA PRO A 158 3.62 -23.58 3.58
C PRO A 158 4.06 -24.46 4.76
N GLN A 159 4.41 -23.81 5.88
CA GLN A 159 5.01 -24.45 7.06
C GLN A 159 6.36 -25.16 6.79
N GLY A 160 6.96 -24.92 5.64
CA GLY A 160 8.24 -25.46 5.23
C GLY A 160 9.33 -24.39 5.18
N THR A 161 10.48 -24.78 4.62
CA THR A 161 11.62 -23.86 4.45
C THR A 161 12.18 -23.86 3.03
N LYS A 162 11.70 -24.75 2.18
CA LYS A 162 12.18 -24.90 0.81
C LYS A 162 11.44 -23.97 -0.12
N PRO A 163 12.15 -23.22 -0.98
CA PRO A 163 11.51 -22.43 -2.02
C PRO A 163 10.64 -23.31 -2.93
N VAL A 164 9.48 -22.81 -3.32
CA VAL A 164 8.64 -23.43 -4.36
C VAL A 164 9.12 -23.01 -5.76
N ALA A 165 8.65 -23.68 -6.80
CA ALA A 165 8.96 -23.30 -8.17
C ALA A 165 8.26 -21.97 -8.54
N GLU A 166 8.83 -21.29 -9.55
CA GLU A 166 8.22 -20.06 -10.08
C GLU A 166 6.79 -20.32 -10.57
N GLY A 167 5.85 -19.50 -10.13
CA GLY A 167 4.43 -19.65 -10.42
C GLY A 167 3.66 -20.55 -9.44
N GLU A 168 4.34 -21.29 -8.60
CA GLU A 168 3.68 -22.07 -7.53
C GLU A 168 3.35 -21.18 -6.33
N VAL A 169 2.19 -21.45 -5.72
CA VAL A 169 1.73 -20.74 -4.52
C VAL A 169 2.45 -21.28 -3.29
N GLY A 170 2.98 -20.38 -2.47
CA GLY A 170 3.62 -20.71 -1.22
C GLY A 170 3.54 -19.55 -0.23
N GLU A 171 4.10 -19.77 0.96
CA GLU A 171 4.16 -18.77 2.01
C GLU A 171 5.20 -17.70 1.68
N VAL A 172 4.83 -16.43 1.89
CA VAL A 172 5.73 -15.29 1.74
C VAL A 172 6.65 -15.21 2.94
N VAL A 173 7.94 -15.35 2.70
CA VAL A 173 9.00 -15.21 3.70
C VAL A 173 9.89 -14.04 3.33
N VAL A 174 10.16 -13.15 4.30
CA VAL A 174 10.86 -11.90 4.04
C VAL A 174 12.08 -11.73 4.93
N THR A 175 13.20 -11.33 4.32
CA THR A 175 14.37 -10.87 5.04
C THR A 175 14.54 -9.36 4.83
N THR A 176 14.63 -8.61 5.93
CA THR A 176 14.88 -7.16 5.87
C THR A 176 16.39 -6.88 5.86
N LEU A 177 16.81 -5.90 5.04
CA LEU A 177 18.18 -5.38 5.03
C LEU A 177 18.36 -4.24 6.04
N ASN A 178 17.65 -4.31 7.14
CA ASN A 178 17.62 -3.29 8.18
C ASN A 178 18.59 -3.65 9.32
N PRO A 179 19.66 -2.87 9.55
CA PRO A 179 20.65 -3.22 10.58
C PRO A 179 20.16 -3.03 12.01
N THR A 180 19.12 -2.23 12.23
CA THR A 180 18.61 -1.92 13.56
C THR A 180 17.56 -2.93 14.03
N TYR A 181 16.75 -3.45 13.10
CA TYR A 181 15.74 -4.47 13.37
C TYR A 181 15.79 -5.52 12.25
N PRO A 182 16.82 -6.38 12.28
CA PRO A 182 16.98 -7.41 11.24
C PRO A 182 15.97 -8.52 11.47
N LEU A 183 15.15 -8.76 10.46
CA LEU A 183 14.28 -9.93 10.38
C LEU A 183 14.82 -10.83 9.28
N VAL A 184 15.23 -12.03 9.64
CA VAL A 184 15.81 -13.00 8.70
C VAL A 184 14.80 -14.12 8.47
N ARG A 185 14.36 -14.28 7.24
CA ARG A 185 13.36 -15.28 6.83
C ARG A 185 12.11 -15.25 7.71
N PHE A 186 11.58 -14.05 7.92
CA PHE A 186 10.35 -13.83 8.68
C PHE A 186 9.16 -14.37 7.88
N ALA A 187 8.48 -15.37 8.42
CA ALA A 187 7.28 -15.95 7.85
C ALA A 187 6.09 -15.02 8.10
N THR A 188 5.45 -14.55 7.04
CA THR A 188 4.34 -13.58 7.16
C THR A 188 2.99 -14.24 7.45
N GLY A 189 2.84 -15.51 7.14
CA GLY A 189 1.57 -16.23 7.16
C GLY A 189 0.71 -15.99 5.91
N ASP A 190 1.15 -15.08 5.01
CA ASP A 190 0.44 -14.78 3.76
C ASP A 190 0.93 -15.68 2.63
N LEU A 191 0.02 -15.99 1.70
CA LEU A 191 0.35 -16.77 0.50
C LEU A 191 0.48 -15.88 -0.73
N SER A 192 1.44 -16.21 -1.60
CA SER A 192 1.62 -15.61 -2.91
C SER A 192 2.37 -16.55 -3.86
N ALA A 193 2.61 -16.09 -5.09
CA ALA A 193 3.43 -16.78 -6.07
C ALA A 193 4.35 -15.80 -6.78
N VAL A 194 5.53 -16.25 -7.20
CA VAL A 194 6.43 -15.45 -8.04
C VAL A 194 5.86 -15.32 -9.44
N LEU A 195 5.79 -14.10 -9.97
CA LEU A 195 5.43 -13.87 -11.37
C LEU A 195 6.68 -13.89 -12.25
N PRO A 196 6.67 -14.65 -13.35
CA PRO A 196 7.80 -14.72 -14.27
C PRO A 196 8.00 -13.41 -15.04
N GLY A 197 9.22 -13.24 -15.53
CA GLY A 197 9.58 -12.20 -16.48
C GLY A 197 9.70 -10.80 -15.86
N ILE A 198 9.87 -9.81 -16.74
CA ILE A 198 10.07 -8.39 -16.38
C ILE A 198 8.71 -7.70 -16.35
N SER A 199 8.53 -6.78 -15.41
CA SER A 199 7.32 -5.96 -15.34
C SER A 199 7.13 -5.14 -16.62
N PRO A 200 5.89 -5.04 -17.16
CA PRO A 200 5.60 -4.16 -18.30
C PRO A 200 5.92 -2.68 -18.03
N CYS A 201 6.07 -2.28 -16.77
CA CYS A 201 6.53 -0.94 -16.42
C CYS A 201 8.03 -0.71 -16.60
N GLY A 202 8.81 -1.75 -16.98
CA GLY A 202 10.24 -1.71 -17.22
C GLY A 202 11.12 -1.96 -15.99
N ARG A 203 10.55 -2.19 -14.81
CA ARG A 203 11.31 -2.57 -13.61
C ARG A 203 11.75 -4.03 -13.69
N THR A 204 12.99 -4.28 -13.27
CA THR A 204 13.63 -5.61 -13.31
C THR A 204 13.53 -6.35 -11.97
N ASN A 205 12.92 -5.75 -10.95
CA ASN A 205 12.69 -6.38 -9.67
C ASN A 205 11.81 -7.63 -9.82
N MET A 206 12.03 -8.62 -8.96
CA MET A 206 11.11 -9.73 -8.80
C MET A 206 9.68 -9.20 -8.51
N ARG A 207 8.69 -9.94 -8.99
CA ARG A 207 7.27 -9.64 -8.76
C ARG A 207 6.58 -10.82 -8.13
N ILE A 208 5.55 -10.53 -7.34
CA ILE A 208 4.62 -11.52 -6.79
C ILE A 208 3.20 -11.22 -7.23
N CYS A 209 2.35 -12.23 -7.20
CA CYS A 209 0.93 -12.09 -7.58
C CYS A 209 0.12 -11.15 -6.66
N GLY A 210 0.65 -10.84 -5.48
CA GLY A 210 -0.06 -10.18 -4.41
C GLY A 210 -0.59 -11.18 -3.40
N TRP A 211 -1.45 -10.73 -2.51
CA TRP A 211 -2.03 -11.59 -1.47
C TRP A 211 -3.02 -12.60 -2.06
N MET A 212 -2.84 -13.89 -1.76
CA MET A 212 -3.65 -15.00 -2.27
C MET A 212 -4.30 -15.83 -1.15
N GLY A 213 -4.02 -15.50 0.11
CA GLY A 213 -4.56 -16.19 1.27
C GLY A 213 -3.78 -15.92 2.54
#